data_1b1f2cb818380bda020b56198e456c49
#
_entry.id   1b1f2cb818380bda020b56198e456c49
#
_cell.length_a   1.000
_cell.length_b   1.000
_cell.length_c   1.000
_cell.angle_alpha   90.00
_cell.angle_beta   90.00
_cell.angle_gamma   90.00
#
_symmetry.space_group_name_H-M   'P 1'
#
loop_
_entity.id
_entity.type
_entity.pdbx_description
1 polymer ?
#
loop_
_entity_poly.entity_id
_entity_poly.type
_entity_poly.pdbx_seq_one_letter_code
_entity_poly.pdbx_strand_id
1 'polypeptide(L)'
;ADRASAARTDAGGGSPPETFSSFGPIEKTDNPEAFAVSVAGALFDWDTSTAISLADYTGRILAVADPSGEESPGLVTDLATYLPSAASWADLRSYRVRQWIDVTSYAVPDSWDETRADDASRELAAGTTAYTVSGLRRRSGIWQGEQAQTVDRVTFTVFMTCRPTYDECKLLRLSQLNHPLP
;
A
#
# COMPACT_ATOMS: atom_id res chain seq x y z
N ALA A 1 -17.47 54.35 -33.11
CA ALA A 1 -16.16 53.77 -32.82
C ALA A 1 -16.18 53.18 -31.41
N ASP A 2 -16.65 51.94 -31.27
CA ASP A 2 -16.60 51.22 -29.99
C ASP A 2 -15.85 49.91 -30.20
N ARG A 3 -14.71 49.78 -29.52
CA ARG A 3 -13.93 48.58 -29.43
C ARG A 3 -14.52 47.67 -28.35
N ALA A 4 -15.16 46.61 -28.76
CA ALA A 4 -15.49 45.49 -27.85
C ALA A 4 -14.22 44.72 -27.53
N SER A 5 -13.80 44.77 -26.26
CA SER A 5 -12.72 43.98 -25.69
C SER A 5 -13.24 42.58 -25.39
N ALA A 6 -12.80 41.58 -26.13
CA ALA A 6 -13.10 40.18 -25.87
C ALA A 6 -12.26 39.71 -24.67
N ALA A 7 -12.92 39.43 -23.57
CA ALA A 7 -12.32 38.74 -22.41
C ALA A 7 -11.97 37.30 -22.79
N ARG A 8 -10.69 36.97 -22.81
CA ARG A 8 -10.21 35.60 -22.86
C ARG A 8 -10.42 34.95 -21.49
N THR A 9 -11.32 33.99 -21.43
CA THR A 9 -11.46 33.10 -20.29
C THR A 9 -10.27 32.14 -20.36
N ASP A 10 -9.30 32.35 -19.48
CA ASP A 10 -8.18 31.45 -19.25
C ASP A 10 -8.74 30.21 -18.51
N ALA A 11 -8.94 29.11 -19.24
CA ALA A 11 -9.25 27.83 -18.66
C ALA A 11 -7.96 27.31 -18.04
N GLY A 12 -7.79 27.60 -16.76
CA GLY A 12 -6.72 27.03 -15.93
C GLY A 12 -6.81 25.51 -15.92
N GLY A 13 -6.10 24.85 -16.80
CA GLY A 13 -5.81 23.43 -16.74
C GLY A 13 -4.90 23.17 -15.54
N GLY A 14 -5.51 22.92 -14.38
CA GLY A 14 -4.81 22.40 -13.23
C GLY A 14 -4.29 21.02 -13.57
N SER A 15 -2.98 20.89 -13.82
CA SER A 15 -2.32 19.60 -13.82
C SER A 15 -2.57 18.93 -12.46
N PRO A 16 -2.94 17.63 -12.44
CA PRO A 16 -3.04 16.90 -11.17
C PRO A 16 -1.69 16.98 -10.47
N PRO A 17 -1.66 17.09 -9.13
CA PRO A 17 -0.41 17.09 -8.38
C PRO A 17 0.33 15.79 -8.70
N GLU A 18 1.49 15.90 -9.32
CA GLU A 18 2.43 14.81 -9.51
C GLU A 18 3.08 14.50 -8.14
N THR A 19 2.32 13.84 -7.27
CA THR A 19 2.91 13.15 -6.14
C THR A 19 3.56 11.88 -6.69
N PHE A 20 4.74 12.03 -7.27
CA PHE A 20 5.60 10.90 -7.51
C PHE A 20 6.02 10.36 -6.14
N SER A 21 5.42 9.25 -5.73
CA SER A 21 5.95 8.46 -4.63
C SER A 21 7.38 8.08 -5.01
N SER A 22 8.35 8.76 -4.42
CA SER A 22 9.74 8.39 -4.59
C SER A 22 9.92 7.01 -3.97
N PHE A 23 10.42 6.05 -4.75
CA PHE A 23 10.80 4.76 -4.19
C PHE A 23 11.81 5.00 -3.06
N GLY A 24 11.45 4.60 -1.84
CA GLY A 24 12.27 4.76 -0.65
C GLY A 24 11.90 3.73 0.40
N PRO A 25 12.68 3.62 1.47
CA PRO A 25 12.34 2.77 2.61
C PRO A 25 11.00 3.22 3.21
N ILE A 26 10.27 2.27 3.81
CA ILE A 26 9.11 2.58 4.62
C ILE A 26 9.58 3.39 5.83
N GLU A 27 8.88 4.49 6.12
CA GLU A 27 9.22 5.37 7.23
C GLU A 27 9.13 4.61 8.57
N LYS A 28 10.17 4.76 9.36
CA LYS A 28 10.21 4.20 10.71
C LYS A 28 9.39 5.06 11.65
N THR A 29 8.43 4.47 12.31
CA THR A 29 7.52 5.17 13.22
C THR A 29 7.05 4.23 14.34
N ASP A 30 6.75 4.79 15.52
CA ASP A 30 6.08 4.11 16.62
C ASP A 30 4.56 4.31 16.61
N ASN A 31 4.07 5.11 15.66
CA ASN A 31 2.63 5.34 15.46
C ASN A 31 2.05 4.25 14.55
N PRO A 32 1.16 3.38 15.07
CA PRO A 32 0.61 2.27 14.30
C PRO A 32 -0.24 2.72 13.10
N GLU A 33 -0.96 3.83 13.20
CA GLU A 33 -1.76 4.37 12.09
C GLU A 33 -0.88 4.82 10.92
N ALA A 34 0.13 5.62 11.23
CA ALA A 34 1.09 6.09 10.23
C ALA A 34 1.85 4.91 9.59
N PHE A 35 2.18 3.90 10.39
CA PHE A 35 2.83 2.69 9.90
C PHE A 35 1.92 1.90 8.94
N ALA A 36 0.65 1.68 9.30
CA ALA A 36 -0.33 0.99 8.45
C ALA A 36 -0.50 1.69 7.09
N VAL A 37 -0.61 3.03 7.08
CA VAL A 37 -0.71 3.83 5.85
C VAL A 37 0.57 3.73 5.01
N SER A 38 1.75 3.77 5.64
CA SER A 38 3.03 3.63 4.94
C SER A 38 3.21 2.24 4.33
N VAL A 39 2.79 1.18 5.03
CA VAL A 39 2.77 -0.19 4.50
C VAL A 39 1.80 -0.29 3.31
N ALA A 40 0.60 0.30 3.41
CA ALA A 40 -0.36 0.33 2.31
C ALA A 40 0.26 0.98 1.06
N GLY A 41 0.90 2.13 1.20
CA GLY A 41 1.64 2.76 0.11
C GLY A 41 2.70 1.82 -0.47
N ALA A 42 3.51 1.19 0.36
CA ALA A 42 4.56 0.28 -0.11
C ALA A 42 4.04 -0.95 -0.86
N LEU A 43 2.86 -1.47 -0.49
CA LEU A 43 2.23 -2.62 -1.15
C LEU A 43 1.71 -2.29 -2.55
N PHE A 44 1.23 -1.08 -2.74
CA PHE A 44 0.51 -0.71 -3.97
C PHE A 44 1.31 0.23 -4.88
N ASP A 45 2.24 1.03 -4.34
CA ASP A 45 2.99 2.01 -5.12
C ASP A 45 4.19 1.36 -5.81
N TRP A 46 4.00 0.98 -7.07
CA TRP A 46 5.04 0.44 -7.90
C TRP A 46 4.87 0.88 -9.37
N ASP A 47 5.99 0.92 -10.07
CA ASP A 47 6.07 1.38 -11.45
C ASP A 47 6.99 0.47 -12.26
N THR A 48 6.41 -0.23 -13.23
CA THR A 48 7.15 -1.16 -14.09
C THR A 48 7.99 -0.46 -15.16
N SER A 49 7.80 0.84 -15.37
CA SER A 49 8.56 1.63 -16.34
C SER A 49 9.94 2.08 -15.82
N THR A 50 10.17 1.93 -14.51
CA THR A 50 11.42 2.29 -13.85
C THR A 50 12.45 1.16 -13.88
N ALA A 51 13.68 1.46 -13.43
CA ALA A 51 14.74 0.45 -13.25
C ALA A 51 14.56 -0.38 -11.96
N ILE A 52 13.61 -0.03 -11.10
CA ILE A 52 13.34 -0.72 -9.83
C ILE A 52 12.71 -2.08 -10.14
N SER A 53 13.26 -3.14 -9.56
CA SER A 53 12.78 -4.50 -9.77
C SER A 53 11.63 -4.86 -8.83
N LEU A 54 10.89 -5.92 -9.16
CA LEU A 54 9.90 -6.52 -8.26
C LEU A 54 10.54 -6.95 -6.93
N ALA A 55 11.79 -7.44 -6.97
CA ALA A 55 12.54 -7.82 -5.78
C ALA A 55 12.84 -6.62 -4.88
N ASP A 56 13.12 -5.44 -5.45
CA ASP A 56 13.33 -4.21 -4.68
C ASP A 56 12.03 -3.78 -3.97
N TYR A 57 10.88 -3.83 -4.66
CA TYR A 57 9.57 -3.55 -4.04
C TYR A 57 9.25 -4.53 -2.92
N THR A 58 9.48 -5.82 -3.12
CA THR A 58 9.30 -6.85 -2.07
C THR A 58 10.25 -6.63 -0.90
N GLY A 59 11.53 -6.41 -1.19
CA GLY A 59 12.58 -6.18 -0.18
C GLY A 59 12.30 -4.97 0.70
N ARG A 60 11.75 -3.90 0.14
CA ARG A 60 11.32 -2.70 0.88
C ARG A 60 10.31 -3.04 1.98
N ILE A 61 9.35 -3.91 1.69
CA ILE A 61 8.31 -4.31 2.66
C ILE A 61 8.90 -5.26 3.70
N LEU A 62 9.71 -6.23 3.27
CA LEU A 62 10.37 -7.18 4.18
C LEU A 62 11.37 -6.51 5.13
N ALA A 63 11.91 -5.35 4.75
CA ALA A 63 12.83 -4.59 5.62
C ALA A 63 12.17 -4.07 6.91
N VAL A 64 10.84 -3.97 6.95
CA VAL A 64 10.09 -3.59 8.16
C VAL A 64 9.35 -4.76 8.80
N ALA A 65 9.62 -5.99 8.36
CA ALA A 65 9.07 -7.20 8.96
C ALA A 65 9.55 -7.40 10.40
N ASP A 66 8.79 -8.17 11.16
CA ASP A 66 9.16 -8.58 12.49
C ASP A 66 10.53 -9.30 12.52
N PRO A 67 11.50 -8.79 13.30
CA PRO A 67 12.86 -9.34 13.33
C PRO A 67 12.97 -10.72 13.99
N SER A 68 11.95 -11.20 14.74
CA SER A 68 11.94 -12.57 15.26
C SER A 68 11.97 -13.62 14.15
N GLY A 69 11.38 -13.29 13.00
CA GLY A 69 11.28 -14.17 11.86
C GLY A 69 10.17 -15.22 11.95
N GLU A 70 9.45 -15.30 13.06
CA GLU A 70 8.38 -16.29 13.26
C GLU A 70 7.26 -16.17 12.23
N GLU A 71 6.85 -14.94 11.92
CA GLU A 71 5.80 -14.66 10.94
C GLU A 71 6.32 -14.51 9.50
N SER A 72 7.64 -14.51 9.28
CA SER A 72 8.24 -14.26 7.96
C SER A 72 7.75 -15.18 6.84
N PRO A 73 7.60 -16.50 7.04
CA PRO A 73 7.08 -17.37 5.97
C PRO A 73 5.62 -17.02 5.59
N GLY A 74 4.81 -16.70 6.60
CA GLY A 74 3.44 -16.25 6.41
C GLY A 74 3.36 -14.92 5.67
N LEU A 75 4.17 -13.94 6.08
CA LEU A 75 4.23 -12.63 5.42
C LEU A 75 4.65 -12.74 3.96
N VAL A 76 5.63 -13.57 3.62
CA VAL A 76 6.04 -13.82 2.23
C VAL A 76 4.87 -14.38 1.41
N THR A 77 4.10 -15.29 1.99
CA THR A 77 2.89 -15.85 1.35
C THR A 77 1.83 -14.77 1.16
N ASP A 78 1.60 -13.92 2.17
CA ASP A 78 0.64 -12.82 2.09
C ASP A 78 1.03 -11.85 0.97
N LEU A 79 2.29 -11.45 0.87
CA LEU A 79 2.81 -10.52 -0.15
C LEU A 79 2.57 -11.01 -1.56
N ALA A 80 2.58 -12.32 -1.80
CA ALA A 80 2.30 -12.90 -3.10
C ALA A 80 0.85 -12.64 -3.58
N THR A 81 -0.06 -12.25 -2.70
CA THR A 81 -1.43 -11.87 -3.05
C THR A 81 -1.58 -10.39 -3.41
N TYR A 82 -0.59 -9.55 -3.07
CA TYR A 82 -0.59 -8.11 -3.31
C TYR A 82 0.29 -7.70 -4.49
N LEU A 83 1.45 -8.32 -4.59
CA LEU A 83 2.43 -8.01 -5.64
C LEU A 83 2.25 -8.94 -6.84
N PRO A 84 2.52 -8.46 -8.06
CA PRO A 84 2.50 -9.31 -9.25
C PRO A 84 3.49 -10.47 -9.14
N SER A 85 3.20 -11.58 -9.80
CA SER A 85 4.22 -12.62 -10.04
C SER A 85 5.32 -12.10 -10.98
N ALA A 86 6.48 -12.77 -11.03
CA ALA A 86 7.55 -12.38 -11.95
C ALA A 86 7.10 -12.37 -13.41
N ALA A 87 6.27 -13.35 -13.82
CA ALA A 87 5.71 -13.39 -15.16
C ALA A 87 4.75 -12.21 -15.41
N SER A 88 3.82 -11.96 -14.49
CA SER A 88 2.91 -10.81 -14.58
C SER A 88 3.67 -9.47 -14.57
N TRP A 89 4.77 -9.36 -13.82
CA TRP A 89 5.61 -8.16 -13.80
C TRP A 89 6.22 -7.89 -15.19
N ALA A 90 6.73 -8.93 -15.83
CA ALA A 90 7.28 -8.81 -17.19
C ALA A 90 6.21 -8.36 -18.20
N ASP A 91 5.00 -8.92 -18.12
CA ASP A 91 3.88 -8.51 -18.96
C ASP A 91 3.46 -7.06 -18.71
N LEU A 92 3.28 -6.67 -17.45
CA LEU A 92 2.92 -5.29 -17.06
C LEU A 92 3.97 -4.28 -17.51
N ARG A 93 5.24 -4.67 -17.54
CA ARG A 93 6.35 -3.82 -18.00
C ARG A 93 6.23 -3.48 -19.49
N SER A 94 5.72 -4.40 -20.33
CA SER A 94 5.50 -4.12 -21.74
C SER A 94 4.44 -3.03 -21.98
N TYR A 95 3.52 -2.87 -21.05
CA TYR A 95 2.49 -1.83 -21.06
C TYR A 95 2.83 -0.61 -20.19
N ARG A 96 4.05 -0.54 -19.61
CA ARG A 96 4.50 0.53 -18.71
C ARG A 96 3.50 0.82 -17.58
N VAL A 97 3.02 -0.24 -16.95
CA VAL A 97 2.00 -0.11 -15.91
C VAL A 97 2.59 0.46 -14.63
N ARG A 98 1.93 1.48 -14.10
CA ARG A 98 2.14 2.06 -12.79
C ARG A 98 0.89 1.82 -11.93
N GLN A 99 1.09 1.52 -10.65
CA GLN A 99 0.02 1.38 -9.68
C GLN A 99 0.30 2.24 -8.44
N TRP A 100 -0.75 2.72 -7.80
CA TRP A 100 -0.70 3.38 -6.48
C TRP A 100 -2.03 3.24 -5.76
N ILE A 101 -2.05 3.61 -4.48
CA ILE A 101 -3.24 3.64 -3.65
C ILE A 101 -3.50 5.05 -3.11
N ASP A 102 -4.75 5.48 -3.20
CA ASP A 102 -5.26 6.62 -2.43
C ASP A 102 -5.98 6.06 -1.21
N VAL A 103 -5.34 6.08 -0.04
CA VAL A 103 -5.93 5.62 1.21
C VAL A 103 -7.08 6.56 1.58
N THR A 104 -8.26 6.00 1.80
CA THR A 104 -9.49 6.75 2.13
C THR A 104 -9.90 6.62 3.59
N SER A 105 -9.55 5.50 4.24
CA SER A 105 -9.80 5.28 5.66
C SER A 105 -8.89 4.21 6.24
N TYR A 106 -8.68 4.28 7.54
CA TYR A 106 -8.00 3.26 8.33
C TYR A 106 -8.58 3.25 9.74
N ALA A 107 -8.77 2.07 10.31
CA ALA A 107 -9.28 1.89 11.67
C ALA A 107 -8.85 0.55 12.25
N VAL A 108 -8.83 0.44 13.57
CA VAL A 108 -8.74 -0.87 14.24
C VAL A 108 -10.02 -1.64 13.94
N PRO A 109 -9.95 -2.90 13.49
CA PRO A 109 -11.15 -3.73 13.24
C PRO A 109 -11.97 -3.91 14.50
N ASP A 110 -13.31 -3.91 14.37
CA ASP A 110 -14.22 -4.09 15.52
C ASP A 110 -14.02 -5.46 16.19
N SER A 111 -13.68 -6.49 15.41
CA SER A 111 -13.42 -7.85 15.91
C SER A 111 -12.02 -8.05 16.51
N TRP A 112 -11.17 -7.00 16.53
CA TRP A 112 -9.78 -7.17 16.95
C TRP A 112 -9.63 -7.70 18.38
N ASP A 113 -10.42 -7.19 19.32
CA ASP A 113 -10.35 -7.62 20.72
C ASP A 113 -10.82 -9.07 20.89
N GLU A 114 -11.84 -9.51 20.14
CA GLU A 114 -12.28 -10.91 20.11
C GLU A 114 -11.21 -11.82 19.49
N THR A 115 -10.64 -11.40 18.36
CA THR A 115 -9.57 -12.14 17.67
C THR A 115 -8.36 -12.35 18.59
N ARG A 116 -7.97 -11.32 19.35
CA ARG A 116 -6.90 -11.41 20.34
C ARG A 116 -7.22 -12.37 21.47
N ALA A 117 -8.47 -12.37 21.94
CA ALA A 117 -8.92 -13.24 23.02
C ALA A 117 -8.98 -14.70 22.58
N ASP A 118 -9.42 -14.97 21.37
CA ASP A 118 -9.50 -16.33 20.79
C ASP A 118 -8.11 -16.90 20.50
N ASP A 119 -7.14 -16.05 20.17
CA ASP A 119 -5.75 -16.42 19.92
C ASP A 119 -4.88 -16.42 21.21
N ALA A 120 -5.53 -16.35 22.39
CA ALA A 120 -4.87 -16.37 23.69
C ALA A 120 -4.01 -17.64 23.95
N SER A 121 -4.12 -18.67 23.10
CA SER A 121 -3.20 -19.82 23.05
C SER A 121 -1.86 -19.46 22.38
N ARG A 122 -1.80 -18.38 21.61
CA ARG A 122 -0.59 -17.73 21.10
C ARG A 122 -0.41 -16.45 21.88
N GLU A 123 0.60 -16.41 22.72
CA GLU A 123 0.94 -15.21 23.47
C GLU A 123 1.42 -14.13 22.51
N LEU A 124 0.48 -13.29 22.02
CA LEU A 124 0.84 -12.17 21.18
C LEU A 124 1.74 -11.21 21.96
N ALA A 125 2.81 -10.76 21.32
CA ALA A 125 3.71 -9.78 21.91
C ALA A 125 2.96 -8.51 22.34
N ALA A 126 3.34 -7.89 23.44
CA ALA A 126 2.77 -6.63 23.89
C ALA A 126 2.90 -5.56 22.80
N GLY A 127 1.85 -4.78 22.55
CA GLY A 127 1.83 -3.76 21.48
C GLY A 127 1.47 -4.32 20.10
N THR A 128 1.06 -5.60 20.01
CA THR A 128 0.48 -6.13 18.78
C THR A 128 -0.90 -5.56 18.54
N THR A 129 -1.12 -5.05 17.35
CA THR A 129 -2.38 -4.43 16.90
C THR A 129 -2.63 -4.69 15.42
N ALA A 130 -3.84 -4.35 14.97
CA ALA A 130 -4.26 -4.46 13.59
C ALA A 130 -4.95 -3.19 13.13
N TYR A 131 -4.75 -2.84 11.86
CA TYR A 131 -5.47 -1.75 11.21
C TYR A 131 -6.03 -2.24 9.88
N THR A 132 -7.34 -2.09 9.70
CA THR A 132 -7.98 -2.26 8.40
C THR A 132 -7.84 -0.96 7.62
N VAL A 133 -7.22 -1.05 6.46
CA VAL A 133 -6.99 0.05 5.53
C VAL A 133 -7.89 -0.12 4.32
N SER A 134 -8.57 0.95 3.93
CA SER A 134 -9.38 1.00 2.70
C SER A 134 -8.88 2.12 1.80
N GLY A 135 -8.97 1.93 0.49
CA GLY A 135 -8.52 2.92 -0.46
C GLY A 135 -8.96 2.64 -1.89
N LEU A 136 -8.53 3.52 -2.78
CA LEU A 136 -8.71 3.39 -4.22
C LEU A 136 -7.38 2.99 -4.84
N ARG A 137 -7.29 1.75 -5.31
CA ARG A 137 -6.19 1.29 -6.13
C ARG A 137 -6.34 1.84 -7.53
N ARG A 138 -5.36 2.58 -7.98
CA ARG A 138 -5.30 3.14 -9.33
C ARG A 138 -4.20 2.46 -10.13
N ARG A 139 -4.49 2.17 -11.38
CA ARG A 139 -3.50 1.71 -12.35
C ARG A 139 -3.56 2.59 -13.60
N SER A 140 -2.40 2.87 -14.15
CA SER A 140 -2.28 3.50 -15.47
C SER A 140 -1.23 2.75 -16.29
N GLY A 141 -1.40 2.76 -17.61
CA GLY A 141 -0.47 2.10 -18.54
C GLY A 141 -0.77 2.51 -19.97
N ILE A 142 -0.02 1.95 -20.92
CA ILE A 142 -0.20 2.19 -22.35
C ILE A 142 -0.81 0.94 -23.00
N TRP A 143 -1.99 1.08 -23.56
CA TRP A 143 -2.68 0.03 -24.30
C TRP A 143 -2.96 0.48 -25.72
N GLN A 144 -2.49 -0.26 -26.72
CA GLN A 144 -2.65 0.07 -28.16
C GLN A 144 -2.18 1.49 -28.51
N GLY A 145 -1.15 1.99 -27.84
CA GLY A 145 -0.61 3.34 -28.04
C GLY A 145 -1.35 4.45 -27.30
N GLU A 146 -2.43 4.14 -26.60
CA GLU A 146 -3.22 5.10 -25.81
C GLU A 146 -3.04 4.87 -24.30
N GLN A 147 -3.22 5.94 -23.53
CA GLN A 147 -3.21 5.85 -22.07
C GLN A 147 -4.50 5.20 -21.57
N ALA A 148 -4.38 4.13 -20.80
CA ALA A 148 -5.49 3.47 -20.13
C ALA A 148 -5.35 3.60 -18.61
N GLN A 149 -6.49 3.72 -17.91
CA GLN A 149 -6.52 3.80 -16.44
C GLN A 149 -7.65 2.94 -15.89
N THR A 150 -7.39 2.35 -14.71
CA THR A 150 -8.42 1.66 -13.92
C THR A 150 -8.39 2.14 -12.47
N VAL A 151 -9.56 2.07 -11.81
CA VAL A 151 -9.73 2.42 -10.40
C VAL A 151 -10.59 1.34 -9.75
N ASP A 152 -10.06 0.73 -8.69
CA ASP A 152 -10.75 -0.31 -7.92
C ASP A 152 -10.72 0.04 -6.43
N ARG A 153 -11.80 -0.30 -5.71
CA ARG A 153 -11.78 -0.26 -4.25
C ARG A 153 -11.03 -1.45 -3.72
N VAL A 154 -10.19 -1.22 -2.71
CA VAL A 154 -9.47 -2.27 -2.01
C VAL A 154 -9.59 -2.06 -0.51
N THR A 155 -9.62 -3.16 0.23
CA THR A 155 -9.58 -3.14 1.70
C THR A 155 -8.80 -4.36 2.21
N PHE A 156 -8.04 -4.19 3.27
CA PHE A 156 -7.22 -5.23 3.86
C PHE A 156 -6.78 -4.84 5.26
N THR A 157 -6.34 -5.81 6.05
CA THR A 157 -5.85 -5.59 7.41
C THR A 157 -4.33 -5.77 7.47
N VAL A 158 -3.66 -4.84 8.13
CA VAL A 158 -2.22 -4.84 8.44
C VAL A 158 -2.07 -5.22 9.91
N PHE A 159 -1.37 -6.33 10.19
CA PHE A 159 -1.04 -6.77 11.54
C PHE A 159 0.39 -6.37 11.86
N MET A 160 0.60 -5.74 13.01
CA MET A 160 1.89 -5.19 13.39
C MET A 160 2.13 -5.27 14.91
N THR A 161 3.39 -5.22 15.30
CA THR A 161 3.79 -5.02 16.70
C THR A 161 4.58 -3.73 16.82
N CYS A 162 4.16 -2.89 17.77
CA CYS A 162 4.78 -1.61 18.09
C CYS A 162 5.30 -1.62 19.54
N ARG A 163 5.40 -0.46 20.18
CA ARG A 163 5.73 -0.37 21.61
C ARG A 163 4.70 -1.14 22.46
N PRO A 164 5.12 -1.75 23.53
CA PRO A 164 6.45 -1.69 24.16
C PRO A 164 7.46 -2.72 23.62
N THR A 165 7.05 -3.66 22.77
CA THR A 165 7.95 -4.72 22.26
C THR A 165 9.04 -4.16 21.36
N TYR A 166 8.70 -3.28 20.43
CA TYR A 166 9.65 -2.62 19.55
C TYR A 166 9.54 -1.10 19.65
N ASP A 167 10.64 -0.39 19.57
CA ASP A 167 10.66 1.07 19.55
C ASP A 167 9.98 1.66 18.32
N GLU A 168 9.99 0.92 17.22
CA GLU A 168 9.32 1.23 15.94
C GLU A 168 8.41 0.07 15.57
N CYS A 169 7.28 0.35 14.91
CA CYS A 169 6.36 -0.70 14.46
C CYS A 169 7.03 -1.67 13.48
N LYS A 170 6.68 -2.94 13.59
CA LYS A 170 7.14 -4.04 12.73
C LYS A 170 5.95 -4.77 12.14
N LEU A 171 6.04 -5.07 10.84
CA LEU A 171 5.01 -5.76 10.09
C LEU A 171 5.04 -7.25 10.44
N LEU A 172 3.91 -7.79 10.87
CA LEU A 172 3.73 -9.23 11.12
C LEU A 172 3.13 -9.94 9.91
N ARG A 173 1.91 -9.56 9.56
CA ARG A 173 1.09 -10.24 8.56
C ARG A 173 0.18 -9.25 7.83
N LEU A 174 -0.43 -9.73 6.76
CA LEU A 174 -1.49 -9.05 6.01
C LEU A 174 -2.67 -10.00 5.85
N SER A 175 -3.89 -9.49 5.89
CA SER A 175 -5.05 -10.28 5.47
C SER A 175 -5.00 -10.52 3.94
N GLN A 176 -5.86 -11.39 3.43
CA GLN A 176 -6.06 -11.45 1.98
C GLN A 176 -6.67 -10.13 1.48
N LEU A 177 -6.29 -9.73 0.28
CA LEU A 177 -6.83 -8.53 -0.34
C LEU A 177 -8.36 -8.65 -0.51
N ASN A 178 -9.09 -7.62 -0.10
CA ASN A 178 -10.56 -7.55 -0.05
C ASN A 178 -11.23 -8.55 0.91
N HIS A 179 -10.46 -9.15 1.83
CA HIS A 179 -10.95 -9.96 2.94
C HIS A 179 -10.31 -9.46 4.24
N PRO A 180 -10.64 -8.24 4.67
CA PRO A 180 -10.11 -7.69 5.91
C PRO A 180 -10.67 -8.45 7.12
N LEU A 181 -10.01 -8.29 8.26
CA LEU A 181 -10.59 -8.62 9.55
C LEU A 181 -11.82 -7.73 9.79
N PRO A 182 -13.00 -8.27 10.10
CA PRO A 182 -14.23 -7.52 10.29
C PRO A 182 -14.20 -6.59 11.52
#